data_9b7ca80a1ac76ad2c910091df5cf6c1e
#
_entry.id   9b7ca80a1ac76ad2c910091df5cf6c1e
#
_cell.length_a   1.000
_cell.length_b   1.000
_cell.length_c   1.000
_cell.angle_alpha   90.00
_cell.angle_beta   90.00
_cell.angle_gamma   90.00
#
_symmetry.space_group_name_H-M   'P 1'
#
loop_
_entity.id
_entity.type
_entity.pdbx_description
1 polymer ?
#
loop_
_entity_poly.entity_id
_entity_poly.type
_entity_poly.pdbx_seq_one_letter_code
_entity_poly.pdbx_strand_id
1 'polypeptide(L)'
;MFQLTVTPASALADEPVHIQATGLPPLQMVTLIATMKDDKGNLYRSRAFYRANEAGELDLKRDPAVGGHYMGVHPMGLLWSLKPERPFDRLIKRNVMNTPTWITLDLYDSVYIHKVGEAQPKASQVLQRWFSSPDLQRVPIREGRIRGALFLPPAHFLLFLLLLGEGPFPGLLDLFGGIGGLVEYRASLLAVRGFAVLALAYFAYDDLPKQLEEVDLEYFEEAANLLLAHPKVQKPGIGVISVSKGAEIGLAMACYLKQVAATVCINGANAIHEFPLRYRDLVITPIPSFPERMQVNAAGAVRIRHFKGDPRDERNQHSVLPVEKARGPILFVVGEADECFNSKEYAEQALDQLRRHGKSSGRMLSYPGAGHLIEPPYAPLCCVSWSRGLFLPMLWGGEPEGQAAAQEHSWQEILKFFRQHLVLSRSTL
;
A
#
# COMPACT_ATOMS: atom_id res chain seq x y z
N MET A 1 -5.96 21.65 -33.94
CA MET A 1 -6.89 20.64 -33.41
C MET A 1 -6.36 20.23 -32.04
N PHE A 2 -7.22 20.23 -31.01
CA PHE A 2 -6.82 19.78 -29.67
C PHE A 2 -6.43 18.31 -29.68
N GLN A 3 -5.29 17.98 -29.11
CA GLN A 3 -4.82 16.62 -28.96
C GLN A 3 -4.38 16.38 -27.50
N LEU A 4 -4.83 15.29 -26.91
CA LEU A 4 -4.41 14.79 -25.60
C LEU A 4 -3.71 13.45 -25.80
N THR A 5 -2.53 13.27 -25.24
CA THR A 5 -1.74 12.03 -25.35
C THR A 5 -1.32 11.55 -23.97
N VAL A 6 -1.31 10.22 -23.80
CA VAL A 6 -0.79 9.54 -22.62
C VAL A 6 0.17 8.45 -23.07
N THR A 7 1.40 8.46 -22.59
CA THR A 7 2.44 7.52 -23.00
C THR A 7 3.11 6.88 -21.79
N PRO A 8 3.08 5.56 -21.63
CA PRO A 8 2.22 4.63 -22.37
C PRO A 8 0.76 4.72 -21.94
N ALA A 9 -0.20 4.46 -22.85
CA ALA A 9 -1.62 4.43 -22.51
C ALA A 9 -2.03 3.18 -21.72
N SER A 10 -1.18 2.17 -21.68
CA SER A 10 -1.33 0.94 -20.90
C SER A 10 -0.04 0.71 -20.11
N ALA A 11 -0.14 0.69 -18.78
CA ALA A 11 1.01 0.57 -17.89
C ALA A 11 0.60 -0.16 -16.59
N LEU A 12 1.58 -0.62 -15.82
CA LEU A 12 1.33 -1.09 -14.46
C LEU A 12 0.86 0.06 -13.57
N ALA A 13 0.07 -0.26 -12.55
CA ALA A 13 -0.50 0.74 -11.65
C ALA A 13 0.56 1.52 -10.86
N ASP A 14 1.72 0.92 -10.63
CA ASP A 14 2.88 1.50 -9.94
C ASP A 14 3.93 2.14 -10.89
N GLU A 15 3.61 2.29 -12.18
CA GLU A 15 4.48 2.92 -13.16
C GLU A 15 3.99 4.32 -13.55
N PRO A 16 4.89 5.30 -13.75
CA PRO A 16 4.50 6.62 -14.21
C PRO A 16 4.05 6.57 -15.68
N VAL A 17 3.20 7.54 -16.05
CA VAL A 17 2.82 7.83 -17.42
C VAL A 17 3.09 9.29 -17.74
N HIS A 18 3.26 9.61 -19.02
CA HIS A 18 3.48 10.94 -19.50
C HIS A 18 2.22 11.48 -20.16
N ILE A 19 1.68 12.58 -19.62
CA ILE A 19 0.45 13.23 -20.10
C ILE A 19 0.83 14.55 -20.74
N GLN A 20 0.40 14.75 -21.98
CA GLN A 20 0.66 15.95 -22.76
C GLN A 20 -0.59 16.37 -23.53
N ALA A 21 -0.76 17.69 -23.76
CA ALA A 21 -1.75 18.22 -24.66
C ALA A 21 -1.11 19.22 -25.65
N THR A 22 -1.60 19.23 -26.87
CA THR A 22 -1.12 20.13 -27.94
C THR A 22 -2.27 20.71 -28.74
N GLY A 23 -1.97 21.70 -29.58
CA GLY A 23 -2.98 22.38 -30.41
C GLY A 23 -3.90 23.30 -29.62
N LEU A 24 -3.46 23.72 -28.43
CA LEU A 24 -4.14 24.70 -27.58
C LEU A 24 -3.85 26.13 -28.10
N PRO A 25 -4.75 27.08 -27.93
CA PRO A 25 -4.38 28.49 -28.07
C PRO A 25 -3.26 28.85 -27.07
N PRO A 26 -2.30 29.72 -27.50
CA PRO A 26 -1.23 30.17 -26.63
C PRO A 26 -1.78 30.77 -25.31
N LEU A 27 -1.16 30.39 -24.19
CA LEU A 27 -1.44 30.90 -22.84
C LEU A 27 -2.88 30.61 -22.35
N GLN A 28 -3.64 29.79 -23.06
CA GLN A 28 -5.02 29.47 -22.67
C GLN A 28 -5.05 28.65 -21.37
N MET A 29 -6.03 28.99 -20.53
CA MET A 29 -6.38 28.17 -19.38
C MET A 29 -7.20 26.95 -19.85
N VAL A 30 -6.82 25.78 -19.38
CA VAL A 30 -7.46 24.51 -19.69
C VAL A 30 -7.74 23.72 -18.41
N THR A 31 -8.68 22.79 -18.50
CA THR A 31 -8.99 21.86 -17.42
C THR A 31 -8.73 20.44 -17.90
N LEU A 32 -8.01 19.68 -17.09
CA LEU A 32 -7.93 18.22 -17.20
C LEU A 32 -8.77 17.58 -16.10
N ILE A 33 -9.61 16.62 -16.47
CA ILE A 33 -10.41 15.81 -15.56
C ILE A 33 -10.04 14.34 -15.78
N ALA A 34 -9.71 13.64 -14.68
CA ALA A 34 -9.62 12.19 -14.69
C ALA A 34 -10.86 11.59 -14.04
N THR A 35 -11.40 10.56 -14.68
CA THR A 35 -12.59 9.84 -14.22
C THR A 35 -12.34 8.34 -14.28
N MET A 36 -12.69 7.61 -13.21
CA MET A 36 -12.63 6.15 -13.19
C MET A 36 -13.80 5.56 -12.41
N LYS A 37 -14.09 4.28 -12.67
CA LYS A 37 -14.98 3.46 -11.83
C LYS A 37 -14.19 2.33 -11.20
N ASP A 38 -14.47 2.05 -9.94
CA ASP A 38 -13.93 0.87 -9.27
C ASP A 38 -14.64 -0.42 -9.74
N ASP A 39 -14.16 -1.58 -9.25
CA ASP A 39 -14.74 -2.89 -9.58
C ASP A 39 -16.21 -3.06 -9.11
N LYS A 40 -16.75 -2.12 -8.33
CA LYS A 40 -18.15 -2.08 -7.89
C LYS A 40 -18.99 -1.05 -8.65
N GLY A 41 -18.37 -0.28 -9.55
CA GLY A 41 -19.00 0.80 -10.29
C GLY A 41 -19.04 2.15 -9.56
N ASN A 42 -18.40 2.30 -8.41
CA ASN A 42 -18.28 3.58 -7.72
C ASN A 42 -17.40 4.54 -8.52
N LEU A 43 -17.85 5.77 -8.65
CA LEU A 43 -17.19 6.78 -9.47
C LEU A 43 -16.18 7.58 -8.65
N TYR A 44 -14.99 7.76 -9.24
CA TYR A 44 -13.91 8.58 -8.71
C TYR A 44 -13.54 9.65 -9.72
N ARG A 45 -13.23 10.86 -9.26
CA ARG A 45 -12.83 11.98 -10.11
C ARG A 45 -11.71 12.80 -9.51
N SER A 46 -10.87 13.33 -10.40
CA SER A 46 -9.93 14.41 -10.09
C SER A 46 -9.99 15.49 -11.15
N ARG A 47 -9.56 16.69 -10.80
CA ARG A 47 -9.55 17.84 -11.68
C ARG A 47 -8.37 18.72 -11.37
N ALA A 48 -7.70 19.22 -12.42
CA ALA A 48 -6.66 20.21 -12.29
C ALA A 48 -6.72 21.22 -13.43
N PHE A 49 -6.36 22.47 -13.13
CA PHE A 49 -6.30 23.59 -14.07
C PHE A 49 -4.86 23.86 -14.46
N TYR A 50 -4.65 24.09 -15.75
CA TYR A 50 -3.35 24.37 -16.30
C TYR A 50 -3.39 25.57 -17.25
N ARG A 51 -2.23 26.14 -17.52
CA ARG A 51 -2.05 27.17 -18.54
C ARG A 51 -1.14 26.62 -19.63
N ALA A 52 -1.60 26.64 -20.88
CA ALA A 52 -0.79 26.31 -22.03
C ALA A 52 0.42 27.25 -22.14
N ASN A 53 1.52 26.78 -22.70
CA ASN A 53 2.67 27.62 -23.03
C ASN A 53 2.42 28.51 -24.27
N GLU A 54 3.41 29.30 -24.66
CA GLU A 54 3.31 30.17 -25.82
C GLU A 54 3.18 29.41 -27.16
N ALA A 55 3.61 28.14 -27.21
CA ALA A 55 3.43 27.26 -28.36
C ALA A 55 2.08 26.54 -28.40
N GLY A 56 1.21 26.74 -27.39
CA GLY A 56 -0.06 26.05 -27.28
C GLY A 56 0.10 24.59 -26.85
N GLU A 57 1.05 24.31 -26.01
CA GLU A 57 1.37 22.99 -25.48
C GLU A 57 1.23 22.96 -23.96
N LEU A 58 0.99 21.77 -23.44
CA LEU A 58 0.98 21.43 -22.01
C LEU A 58 1.70 20.10 -21.81
N ASP A 59 2.65 20.06 -20.88
CA ASP A 59 3.36 18.85 -20.47
C ASP A 59 3.36 18.74 -18.93
N LEU A 60 2.66 17.77 -18.39
CA LEU A 60 2.50 17.59 -16.94
C LEU A 60 3.81 17.26 -16.20
N LYS A 61 4.86 16.85 -16.91
CA LYS A 61 6.20 16.69 -16.31
C LYS A 61 6.89 18.01 -15.98
N ARG A 62 6.47 19.09 -16.63
CA ARG A 62 7.14 20.38 -16.57
C ARG A 62 6.21 21.49 -16.09
N ASP A 63 4.98 21.47 -16.57
CA ASP A 63 4.05 22.59 -16.42
C ASP A 63 3.21 22.42 -15.15
N PRO A 64 3.15 23.43 -14.26
CA PRO A 64 2.44 23.32 -12.99
C PRO A 64 0.93 23.40 -13.17
N ALA A 65 0.21 22.62 -12.38
CA ALA A 65 -1.20 22.87 -12.13
C ALA A 65 -1.33 24.19 -11.35
N VAL A 66 -2.22 25.06 -11.81
CA VAL A 66 -2.49 26.37 -11.17
C VAL A 66 -3.67 26.32 -10.20
N GLY A 67 -4.29 25.15 -10.05
CA GLY A 67 -5.39 24.90 -9.12
C GLY A 67 -6.12 23.59 -9.43
N GLY A 68 -7.13 23.30 -8.64
CA GLY A 68 -7.92 22.08 -8.72
C GLY A 68 -7.75 21.22 -7.48
N HIS A 69 -7.56 19.90 -7.64
CA HIS A 69 -7.32 18.99 -6.51
C HIS A 69 -5.87 19.01 -6.02
N TYR A 70 -4.97 19.66 -6.75
CA TYR A 70 -3.56 19.89 -6.41
C TYR A 70 -3.02 21.13 -7.16
N MET A 71 -1.84 21.60 -6.76
CA MET A 71 -1.11 22.69 -7.41
C MET A 71 0.36 22.29 -7.59
N GLY A 72 1.07 22.97 -8.51
CA GLY A 72 2.48 22.69 -8.76
C GLY A 72 2.72 21.62 -9.82
N VAL A 73 3.99 21.21 -9.96
CA VAL A 73 4.40 20.21 -10.96
C VAL A 73 4.28 18.82 -10.38
N HIS A 74 3.21 18.13 -10.74
CA HIS A 74 2.92 16.78 -10.32
C HIS A 74 2.46 15.93 -11.51
N PRO A 75 3.38 15.21 -12.19
CA PRO A 75 3.07 14.46 -13.41
C PRO A 75 1.93 13.46 -13.26
N MET A 76 1.82 12.85 -12.08
CA MET A 76 0.79 11.85 -11.74
C MET A 76 -0.35 12.42 -10.89
N GLY A 77 -0.41 13.71 -10.73
CA GLY A 77 -1.35 14.41 -9.84
C GLY A 77 -2.82 14.07 -10.09
N LEU A 78 -3.22 13.94 -11.35
CA LEU A 78 -4.57 13.54 -11.73
C LEU A 78 -4.95 12.13 -11.25
N LEU A 79 -3.97 11.23 -11.05
CA LEU A 79 -4.24 9.87 -10.61
C LEU A 79 -4.34 9.78 -9.09
N TRP A 80 -3.32 10.25 -8.37
CA TRP A 80 -3.32 10.15 -6.92
C TRP A 80 -4.31 11.12 -6.24
N SER A 81 -4.79 12.17 -6.94
CA SER A 81 -5.81 13.08 -6.42
C SER A 81 -7.25 12.67 -6.73
N LEU A 82 -7.49 11.50 -7.32
CA LEU A 82 -8.83 10.94 -7.52
C LEU A 82 -9.55 10.82 -6.18
N LYS A 83 -10.79 11.29 -6.14
CA LYS A 83 -11.67 11.23 -4.96
C LYS A 83 -12.97 10.53 -5.31
N PRO A 84 -13.53 9.70 -4.40
CA PRO A 84 -14.82 9.08 -4.62
C PRO A 84 -15.94 10.14 -4.63
N GLU A 85 -16.93 9.97 -5.47
CA GLU A 85 -18.15 10.80 -5.43
C GLU A 85 -19.00 10.51 -4.20
N ARG A 86 -19.06 9.25 -3.77
CA ARG A 86 -19.74 8.85 -2.55
C ARG A 86 -18.78 9.02 -1.37
N PRO A 87 -19.11 9.83 -0.38
CA PRO A 87 -18.25 10.01 0.78
C PRO A 87 -17.89 8.69 1.44
N PHE A 88 -16.65 8.57 1.89
CA PHE A 88 -16.11 7.43 2.65
C PHE A 88 -15.96 6.12 1.87
N ASP A 89 -16.13 6.10 0.54
CA ASP A 89 -15.74 4.96 -0.27
C ASP A 89 -14.21 4.86 -0.35
N ARG A 90 -13.68 3.64 -0.29
CA ARG A 90 -12.26 3.34 -0.47
C ARG A 90 -12.05 2.50 -1.71
N LEU A 91 -11.11 2.92 -2.54
CA LEU A 91 -10.68 2.14 -3.69
C LEU A 91 -9.91 0.89 -3.24
N ILE A 92 -10.41 -0.28 -3.61
CA ILE A 92 -9.72 -1.56 -3.43
C ILE A 92 -9.86 -2.34 -4.72
N LYS A 93 -8.75 -2.54 -5.43
CA LYS A 93 -8.72 -3.38 -6.62
C LYS A 93 -8.86 -4.84 -6.22
N ARG A 94 -9.89 -5.52 -6.75
CA ARG A 94 -10.20 -6.92 -6.44
C ARG A 94 -9.81 -7.86 -7.58
N ASN A 95 -10.21 -7.54 -8.81
CA ASN A 95 -9.82 -8.33 -9.98
C ASN A 95 -8.47 -7.85 -10.52
N VAL A 96 -7.39 -8.33 -9.90
CA VAL A 96 -6.03 -7.89 -10.23
C VAL A 96 -5.49 -8.53 -11.52
N MET A 97 -5.99 -9.73 -11.89
CA MET A 97 -5.46 -10.51 -13.00
C MET A 97 -6.06 -10.16 -14.35
N ASN A 98 -7.36 -9.92 -14.41
CA ASN A 98 -8.09 -9.99 -15.68
C ASN A 98 -8.55 -8.63 -16.22
N THR A 99 -8.58 -7.60 -15.37
CA THR A 99 -9.07 -6.28 -15.77
C THR A 99 -8.18 -5.16 -15.22
N PRO A 100 -7.79 -4.19 -16.06
CA PRO A 100 -7.13 -2.99 -15.59
C PRO A 100 -8.13 -2.07 -14.87
N THR A 101 -7.63 -1.07 -14.20
CA THR A 101 -8.42 0.10 -13.87
C THR A 101 -8.40 1.03 -15.09
N TRP A 102 -9.59 1.36 -15.60
CA TRP A 102 -9.77 2.27 -16.71
C TRP A 102 -9.92 3.69 -16.20
N ILE A 103 -9.08 4.60 -16.70
CA ILE A 103 -9.14 6.03 -16.35
C ILE A 103 -9.35 6.82 -17.65
N THR A 104 -10.41 7.60 -17.71
CA THR A 104 -10.63 8.54 -18.81
C THR A 104 -10.08 9.89 -18.42
N LEU A 105 -9.25 10.46 -19.27
CA LEU A 105 -8.74 11.83 -19.16
C LEU A 105 -9.44 12.69 -20.20
N ASP A 106 -10.10 13.75 -19.75
CA ASP A 106 -10.84 14.71 -20.57
C ASP A 106 -10.19 16.10 -20.50
N LEU A 107 -9.98 16.70 -21.65
CA LEU A 107 -9.43 18.04 -21.80
C LEU A 107 -10.53 19.03 -22.19
N TYR A 108 -10.66 20.11 -21.43
CA TYR A 108 -11.57 21.22 -21.69
C TYR A 108 -10.78 22.50 -21.96
N ASP A 109 -11.26 23.34 -22.87
CA ASP A 109 -10.60 24.55 -23.36
C ASP A 109 -10.86 25.81 -22.50
N SER A 110 -11.30 25.62 -21.26
CA SER A 110 -11.59 26.68 -20.30
C SER A 110 -11.44 26.17 -18.87
N VAL A 111 -11.58 27.07 -17.91
CA VAL A 111 -11.71 26.70 -16.49
C VAL A 111 -13.09 26.08 -16.29
N TYR A 112 -13.12 24.75 -16.21
CA TYR A 112 -14.36 24.00 -16.08
C TYR A 112 -14.58 23.52 -14.64
N ILE A 113 -15.55 24.15 -13.97
CA ILE A 113 -15.88 23.91 -12.55
C ILE A 113 -17.24 23.20 -12.36
N HIS A 114 -18.03 23.06 -13.40
CA HIS A 114 -19.35 22.46 -13.37
C HIS A 114 -19.33 20.93 -13.27
N LYS A 115 -20.51 20.33 -13.16
CA LYS A 115 -20.65 18.86 -13.15
C LYS A 115 -20.23 18.29 -14.51
N VAL A 116 -19.49 17.19 -14.48
CA VAL A 116 -19.10 16.47 -15.71
C VAL A 116 -20.36 16.03 -16.46
N GLY A 117 -20.38 16.28 -17.79
CA GLY A 117 -21.50 15.97 -18.66
C GLY A 117 -22.28 17.20 -19.14
N GLU A 118 -22.05 18.39 -18.57
CA GLU A 118 -22.68 19.64 -19.04
C GLU A 118 -21.95 20.25 -20.25
N ALA A 119 -20.69 19.90 -20.46
CA ALA A 119 -19.91 20.31 -21.64
C ALA A 119 -19.22 19.09 -22.26
N GLN A 120 -18.97 19.14 -23.58
CA GLN A 120 -18.19 18.11 -24.28
C GLN A 120 -16.70 18.42 -24.16
N PRO A 121 -15.86 17.43 -23.85
CA PRO A 121 -14.41 17.60 -23.87
C PRO A 121 -13.92 17.87 -25.29
N LYS A 122 -12.85 18.65 -25.43
CA LYS A 122 -12.18 18.94 -26.71
C LYS A 122 -11.30 17.79 -27.18
N ALA A 123 -10.76 17.02 -26.23
CA ALA A 123 -10.03 15.78 -26.49
C ALA A 123 -10.19 14.85 -25.29
N SER A 124 -10.17 13.56 -25.54
CA SER A 124 -10.27 12.53 -24.52
C SER A 124 -9.27 11.42 -24.80
N GLN A 125 -8.70 10.85 -23.72
CA GLN A 125 -7.80 9.71 -23.80
C GLN A 125 -8.11 8.71 -22.69
N VAL A 126 -8.07 7.43 -23.02
CA VAL A 126 -8.26 6.34 -22.05
C VAL A 126 -6.92 5.77 -21.65
N LEU A 127 -6.72 5.61 -20.35
CA LEU A 127 -5.53 5.05 -19.73
C LEU A 127 -5.89 3.74 -19.03
N GLN A 128 -5.09 2.69 -19.22
CA GLN A 128 -5.21 1.40 -18.54
C GLN A 128 -4.13 1.27 -17.47
N ARG A 129 -4.55 0.96 -16.23
CA ARG A 129 -3.66 0.69 -15.09
C ARG A 129 -3.79 -0.75 -14.65
N TRP A 130 -2.79 -1.57 -14.97
CA TRP A 130 -2.74 -2.99 -14.69
C TRP A 130 -2.08 -3.28 -13.33
N PHE A 131 -2.59 -4.29 -12.65
CA PHE A 131 -2.01 -4.81 -11.41
C PHE A 131 -1.27 -6.12 -11.63
N SER A 132 -1.31 -6.66 -12.84
CA SER A 132 -0.65 -7.90 -13.26
C SER A 132 0.05 -7.70 -14.60
N SER A 133 0.91 -8.64 -14.95
CA SER A 133 1.50 -8.76 -16.29
C SER A 133 1.02 -10.05 -16.97
N PRO A 134 1.14 -10.17 -18.31
CA PRO A 134 0.59 -11.34 -19.06
C PRO A 134 1.01 -12.67 -18.48
N ASP A 135 2.20 -12.95 -18.11
CA ASP A 135 2.66 -14.27 -17.67
C ASP A 135 2.72 -14.45 -16.17
N LEU A 136 2.15 -13.52 -15.41
CA LEU A 136 2.03 -13.64 -13.95
C LEU A 136 1.07 -14.79 -13.60
N GLN A 137 1.49 -15.69 -12.75
CA GLN A 137 0.66 -16.79 -12.29
C GLN A 137 0.03 -16.47 -10.93
N ARG A 138 -1.28 -16.64 -10.81
CA ARG A 138 -2.02 -16.58 -9.55
C ARG A 138 -2.56 -17.97 -9.21
N VAL A 139 -2.09 -18.53 -8.10
CA VAL A 139 -2.50 -19.85 -7.60
C VAL A 139 -3.36 -19.65 -6.34
N PRO A 140 -4.66 -19.96 -6.37
CA PRO A 140 -5.47 -19.94 -5.15
C PRO A 140 -4.90 -20.93 -4.12
N ILE A 141 -4.79 -20.50 -2.88
CA ILE A 141 -4.32 -21.36 -1.77
C ILE A 141 -5.49 -21.70 -0.85
N ARG A 142 -5.75 -22.99 -0.75
CA ARG A 142 -6.67 -23.60 0.20
C ARG A 142 -6.05 -24.90 0.68
N GLU A 143 -5.05 -24.79 1.55
CA GLU A 143 -4.30 -25.93 2.07
C GLU A 143 -4.34 -25.92 3.60
N GLY A 144 -4.76 -27.04 4.19
CA GLY A 144 -5.09 -27.08 5.59
C GLY A 144 -6.05 -25.94 5.95
N ARG A 145 -5.69 -25.13 6.92
CA ARG A 145 -6.46 -23.94 7.31
C ARG A 145 -6.01 -22.66 6.59
N ILE A 146 -4.95 -22.72 5.75
CA ILE A 146 -4.43 -21.53 5.06
C ILE A 146 -5.34 -21.14 3.90
N ARG A 147 -5.65 -19.83 3.84
CA ARG A 147 -6.47 -19.19 2.78
C ARG A 147 -5.74 -18.00 2.21
N GLY A 148 -5.62 -17.96 0.89
CA GLY A 148 -4.90 -16.88 0.23
C GLY A 148 -4.73 -17.09 -1.26
N ALA A 149 -3.77 -16.38 -1.84
CA ALA A 149 -3.35 -16.55 -3.23
C ALA A 149 -1.82 -16.37 -3.34
N LEU A 150 -1.17 -17.32 -3.98
CA LEU A 150 0.25 -17.25 -4.31
C LEU A 150 0.42 -16.66 -5.71
N PHE A 151 1.17 -15.58 -5.79
CA PHE A 151 1.57 -14.95 -7.04
C PHE A 151 3.01 -15.34 -7.36
N LEU A 152 3.22 -15.88 -8.56
CA LEU A 152 4.54 -16.29 -9.05
C LEU A 152 4.95 -15.39 -10.22
N PRO A 153 6.17 -14.88 -10.23
CA PRO A 153 6.68 -14.03 -11.31
C PRO A 153 6.57 -14.68 -12.68
N PRO A 154 6.43 -13.88 -13.76
CA PRO A 154 6.47 -14.39 -15.11
C PRO A 154 7.86 -14.99 -15.43
N ALA A 155 7.86 -16.12 -16.12
CA ALA A 155 9.10 -16.82 -16.51
C ALA A 155 10.05 -15.96 -17.37
N HIS A 156 9.50 -15.00 -18.13
CA HIS A 156 10.23 -14.14 -19.05
C HIS A 156 10.65 -12.77 -18.49
N PHE A 157 10.41 -12.47 -17.21
CA PHE A 157 10.93 -11.23 -16.58
C PHE A 157 12.48 -11.15 -16.60
N LEU A 158 13.11 -12.15 -17.12
CA LEU A 158 14.54 -12.43 -17.16
C LEU A 158 15.34 -11.68 -18.22
N LEU A 159 14.73 -10.94 -19.14
CA LEU A 159 15.54 -10.22 -20.13
C LEU A 159 16.32 -9.04 -19.51
N PHE A 160 15.92 -8.57 -18.33
CA PHE A 160 16.64 -7.52 -17.59
C PHE A 160 17.51 -8.07 -16.44
N LEU A 161 17.31 -9.31 -16.02
CA LEU A 161 18.16 -10.03 -15.07
C LEU A 161 18.63 -11.37 -15.70
N LEU A 162 19.43 -11.30 -16.72
CA LEU A 162 20.07 -12.45 -17.43
C LEU A 162 20.81 -13.46 -16.53
N LEU A 163 20.63 -13.41 -15.20
CA LEU A 163 21.31 -14.23 -14.21
C LEU A 163 20.41 -15.10 -13.32
N LEU A 164 19.07 -14.91 -13.35
CA LEU A 164 18.16 -15.62 -12.42
C LEU A 164 17.17 -16.53 -13.15
N GLY A 165 17.55 -17.47 -13.95
CA GLY A 165 16.72 -18.49 -14.60
C GLY A 165 15.26 -18.66 -14.13
N GLU A 166 14.62 -19.78 -14.35
CA GLU A 166 13.20 -20.08 -14.02
C GLU A 166 12.85 -20.04 -12.50
N GLY A 167 13.60 -19.34 -11.68
CA GLY A 167 13.55 -19.30 -10.22
C GLY A 167 14.74 -20.02 -9.57
N PRO A 168 14.74 -20.26 -8.26
CA PRO A 168 13.74 -19.84 -7.27
C PRO A 168 13.72 -18.32 -7.00
N PHE A 169 12.52 -17.78 -6.68
CA PHE A 169 12.31 -16.37 -6.40
C PHE A 169 12.32 -16.09 -4.90
N PRO A 170 12.74 -14.89 -4.46
CA PRO A 170 12.58 -14.48 -3.07
C PRO A 170 11.11 -14.52 -2.67
N GLY A 171 10.78 -15.21 -1.58
CA GLY A 171 9.42 -15.37 -1.07
C GLY A 171 9.01 -14.21 -0.18
N LEU A 172 7.80 -13.68 -0.38
CA LEU A 172 7.18 -12.67 0.48
C LEU A 172 5.82 -13.15 0.98
N LEU A 173 5.53 -12.88 2.24
CA LEU A 173 4.19 -12.95 2.81
C LEU A 173 3.63 -11.53 2.88
N ASP A 174 2.45 -11.31 2.30
CA ASP A 174 1.78 -10.01 2.27
C ASP A 174 0.57 -10.01 3.21
N LEU A 175 0.60 -9.12 4.23
CA LEU A 175 -0.41 -9.00 5.27
C LEU A 175 -1.07 -7.62 5.26
N PHE A 176 -2.39 -7.60 5.12
CA PHE A 176 -3.18 -6.39 5.35
C PHE A 176 -3.69 -6.30 6.78
N GLY A 177 -4.19 -5.12 7.16
CA GLY A 177 -4.66 -4.83 8.52
C GLY A 177 -6.12 -5.23 8.77
N GLY A 178 -6.81 -4.42 9.56
CA GLY A 178 -8.18 -4.67 10.04
C GLY A 178 -9.30 -4.64 8.99
N ILE A 179 -8.96 -4.59 7.71
CA ILE A 179 -9.95 -4.64 6.61
C ILE A 179 -10.54 -6.04 6.42
N GLY A 180 -9.78 -7.09 6.76
CA GLY A 180 -10.14 -8.48 6.51
C GLY A 180 -10.28 -8.85 5.04
N GLY A 181 -10.61 -10.10 4.76
CA GLY A 181 -10.72 -10.61 3.41
C GLY A 181 -9.37 -10.87 2.75
N LEU A 182 -9.40 -11.19 1.47
CA LEU A 182 -8.19 -11.36 0.66
C LEU A 182 -7.93 -10.08 -0.13
N VAL A 183 -6.77 -9.45 0.11
CA VAL A 183 -6.30 -8.24 -0.59
C VAL A 183 -5.07 -8.61 -1.41
N GLU A 184 -5.11 -8.38 -2.72
CA GLU A 184 -4.17 -9.00 -3.64
C GLU A 184 -3.34 -8.00 -4.47
N TYR A 185 -3.75 -6.74 -4.57
CA TYR A 185 -3.14 -5.79 -5.51
C TYR A 185 -1.67 -5.50 -5.23
N ARG A 186 -1.26 -5.43 -3.97
CA ARG A 186 0.14 -5.22 -3.58
C ARG A 186 0.98 -6.47 -3.86
N ALA A 187 0.46 -7.65 -3.50
CA ALA A 187 1.11 -8.93 -3.78
C ALA A 187 1.33 -9.14 -5.29
N SER A 188 0.33 -8.83 -6.10
CA SER A 188 0.41 -8.92 -7.56
C SER A 188 1.49 -8.00 -8.13
N LEU A 189 1.53 -6.73 -7.71
CA LEU A 189 2.58 -5.78 -8.16
C LEU A 189 3.98 -6.21 -7.71
N LEU A 190 4.14 -6.71 -6.48
CA LEU A 190 5.42 -7.25 -6.01
C LEU A 190 5.85 -8.46 -6.82
N ALA A 191 4.91 -9.32 -7.22
CA ALA A 191 5.23 -10.51 -8.01
C ALA A 191 5.66 -10.13 -9.44
N VAL A 192 5.05 -9.11 -10.04
CA VAL A 192 5.55 -8.54 -11.32
C VAL A 192 6.97 -7.99 -11.17
N ARG A 193 7.38 -7.58 -9.98
CA ARG A 193 8.73 -7.09 -9.67
C ARG A 193 9.74 -8.19 -9.28
N GLY A 194 9.36 -9.48 -9.42
CA GLY A 194 10.26 -10.63 -9.29
C GLY A 194 10.24 -11.35 -7.95
N PHE A 195 9.20 -11.17 -7.14
CA PHE A 195 9.02 -11.88 -5.87
C PHE A 195 7.94 -12.96 -6.00
N ALA A 196 8.11 -14.09 -5.33
CA ALA A 196 7.02 -15.04 -5.13
C ALA A 196 6.22 -14.60 -3.89
N VAL A 197 4.96 -14.16 -4.06
CA VAL A 197 4.23 -13.47 -3.00
C VAL A 197 2.95 -14.21 -2.62
N LEU A 198 2.83 -14.59 -1.35
CA LEU A 198 1.60 -15.12 -0.78
C LEU A 198 0.79 -13.98 -0.15
N ALA A 199 -0.29 -13.58 -0.83
CA ALA A 199 -1.33 -12.74 -0.23
C ALA A 199 -2.13 -13.61 0.74
N LEU A 200 -2.05 -13.32 2.05
CA LEU A 200 -2.67 -14.14 3.08
C LEU A 200 -3.92 -13.49 3.64
N ALA A 201 -5.03 -14.22 3.60
CA ALA A 201 -6.22 -13.90 4.40
C ALA A 201 -6.12 -14.58 5.76
N TYR A 202 -6.60 -13.93 6.82
CA TYR A 202 -6.60 -14.50 8.18
C TYR A 202 -7.91 -14.27 8.94
N PHE A 203 -8.84 -13.49 8.37
CA PHE A 203 -10.24 -13.37 8.80
C PHE A 203 -11.11 -12.78 7.68
N ALA A 204 -12.43 -12.89 7.81
CA ALA A 204 -13.44 -12.37 6.89
C ALA A 204 -13.26 -12.80 5.43
N TYR A 205 -12.77 -14.01 5.21
CA TYR A 205 -12.57 -14.61 3.89
C TYR A 205 -12.84 -16.11 3.94
N ASP A 206 -13.60 -16.61 2.95
CA ASP A 206 -13.95 -18.03 2.81
C ASP A 206 -14.54 -18.63 4.11
N ASP A 207 -13.96 -19.69 4.63
CA ASP A 207 -14.33 -20.38 5.88
C ASP A 207 -13.53 -19.90 7.11
N LEU A 208 -12.71 -18.86 6.97
CA LEU A 208 -12.03 -18.20 8.08
C LEU A 208 -13.02 -17.47 9.00
N PRO A 209 -12.65 -17.18 10.27
CA PRO A 209 -13.47 -16.39 11.18
C PRO A 209 -13.97 -15.09 10.55
N LYS A 210 -15.22 -14.72 10.79
CA LYS A 210 -15.80 -13.47 10.25
C LYS A 210 -15.17 -12.22 10.84
N GLN A 211 -14.70 -12.32 12.08
CA GLN A 211 -14.04 -11.25 12.82
C GLN A 211 -12.74 -11.77 13.43
N LEU A 212 -11.79 -10.89 13.64
CA LEU A 212 -10.57 -11.21 14.36
C LEU A 212 -10.86 -11.09 15.86
N GLU A 213 -10.67 -12.17 16.60
CA GLU A 213 -10.86 -12.22 18.05
C GLU A 213 -9.54 -12.51 18.78
N GLU A 214 -8.63 -13.18 18.09
CA GLU A 214 -7.29 -13.47 18.58
C GLU A 214 -6.33 -13.61 17.39
N VAL A 215 -5.05 -13.37 17.61
CA VAL A 215 -3.98 -13.62 16.63
C VAL A 215 -3.31 -14.93 16.97
N ASP A 216 -3.62 -15.99 16.22
CA ASP A 216 -2.93 -17.28 16.30
C ASP A 216 -1.67 -17.24 15.41
N LEU A 217 -0.50 -17.05 16.01
CA LEU A 217 0.77 -16.92 15.28
C LEU A 217 1.18 -18.24 14.60
N GLU A 218 0.68 -19.40 15.06
CA GLU A 218 0.92 -20.69 14.40
C GLU A 218 0.29 -20.73 13.00
N TYR A 219 -0.86 -20.06 12.79
CA TYR A 219 -1.45 -19.88 11.46
C TYR A 219 -0.46 -19.20 10.48
N PHE A 220 0.21 -18.17 10.95
CA PHE A 220 1.21 -17.43 10.14
C PHE A 220 2.51 -18.24 9.96
N GLU A 221 2.90 -19.06 10.93
CA GLU A 221 4.00 -20.00 10.81
C GLU A 221 3.72 -21.06 9.74
N GLU A 222 2.50 -21.62 9.72
CA GLU A 222 2.07 -22.57 8.69
C GLU A 222 2.10 -21.93 7.29
N ALA A 223 1.59 -20.69 7.16
CA ALA A 223 1.65 -19.95 5.89
C ALA A 223 3.10 -19.71 5.42
N ALA A 224 4.00 -19.36 6.33
CA ALA A 224 5.42 -19.18 6.04
C ALA A 224 6.08 -20.50 5.60
N ASN A 225 5.76 -21.62 6.26
CA ASN A 225 6.23 -22.95 5.91
C ASN A 225 5.71 -23.40 4.54
N LEU A 226 4.41 -23.15 4.25
CA LEU A 226 3.80 -23.45 2.97
C LEU A 226 4.53 -22.69 1.84
N LEU A 227 4.78 -21.40 2.03
CA LEU A 227 5.51 -20.60 1.05
C LEU A 227 6.94 -21.13 0.84
N LEU A 228 7.66 -21.42 1.90
CA LEU A 228 9.02 -22.00 1.84
C LEU A 228 9.07 -23.40 1.23
N ALA A 229 8.02 -24.21 1.37
CA ALA A 229 7.93 -25.53 0.76
C ALA A 229 7.78 -25.47 -0.77
N HIS A 230 7.30 -24.34 -1.31
CA HIS A 230 7.08 -24.22 -2.75
C HIS A 230 8.41 -24.26 -3.54
N PRO A 231 8.53 -25.08 -4.62
CA PRO A 231 9.79 -25.29 -5.33
C PRO A 231 10.34 -24.03 -6.01
N LYS A 232 9.48 -23.08 -6.38
CA LYS A 232 9.86 -21.80 -6.99
C LYS A 232 10.22 -20.72 -5.94
N VAL A 233 10.21 -21.03 -4.65
CA VAL A 233 10.55 -20.08 -3.58
C VAL A 233 11.97 -20.34 -3.06
N GLN A 234 12.74 -19.26 -3.00
CA GLN A 234 14.11 -19.28 -2.51
C GLN A 234 14.17 -19.55 -0.99
N LYS A 235 15.14 -20.35 -0.58
CA LYS A 235 15.40 -20.68 0.83
C LYS A 235 16.67 -19.93 1.32
N PRO A 236 16.89 -19.79 2.63
CA PRO A 236 16.19 -20.47 3.73
C PRO A 236 15.05 -19.67 4.37
N GLY A 237 14.82 -18.41 4.01
CA GLY A 237 13.86 -17.54 4.68
C GLY A 237 13.01 -16.73 3.72
N ILE A 238 11.94 -16.14 4.26
CA ILE A 238 11.02 -15.26 3.54
C ILE A 238 11.04 -13.84 4.09
N GLY A 239 10.58 -12.90 3.28
CA GLY A 239 10.23 -11.56 3.74
C GLY A 239 8.76 -11.48 4.16
N VAL A 240 8.45 -10.51 5.02
CA VAL A 240 7.08 -10.15 5.38
C VAL A 240 6.88 -8.68 5.07
N ILE A 241 5.84 -8.36 4.29
CA ILE A 241 5.36 -6.99 4.10
C ILE A 241 3.97 -6.87 4.71
N SER A 242 3.77 -5.82 5.49
CA SER A 242 2.59 -5.76 6.35
C SER A 242 2.20 -4.32 6.66
N VAL A 243 0.90 -4.07 6.89
CA VAL A 243 0.35 -2.74 7.17
C VAL A 243 -0.64 -2.77 8.33
N SER A 244 -0.66 -1.73 9.17
CA SER A 244 -1.65 -1.57 10.25
C SER A 244 -1.62 -2.74 11.26
N LYS A 245 -2.74 -3.37 11.56
CA LYS A 245 -2.80 -4.59 12.37
C LYS A 245 -1.94 -5.73 11.80
N GLY A 246 -1.90 -5.84 10.46
CA GLY A 246 -0.99 -6.79 9.80
C GLY A 246 0.48 -6.50 10.10
N ALA A 247 0.88 -5.23 10.27
CA ALA A 247 2.25 -4.87 10.61
C ALA A 247 2.62 -5.25 12.06
N GLU A 248 1.69 -5.17 12.99
CA GLU A 248 1.85 -5.71 14.33
C GLU A 248 2.10 -7.23 14.29
N ILE A 249 1.29 -7.96 13.48
CA ILE A 249 1.46 -9.40 13.26
C ILE A 249 2.80 -9.70 12.56
N GLY A 250 3.15 -8.95 11.52
CA GLY A 250 4.41 -9.10 10.81
C GLY A 250 5.64 -8.88 11.72
N LEU A 251 5.55 -7.92 12.64
CA LEU A 251 6.57 -7.68 13.64
C LEU A 251 6.65 -8.83 14.65
N ALA A 252 5.51 -9.38 15.08
CA ALA A 252 5.48 -10.59 15.93
C ALA A 252 6.08 -11.81 15.20
N MET A 253 5.79 -11.99 13.91
CA MET A 253 6.42 -13.02 13.10
C MET A 253 7.95 -12.86 13.08
N ALA A 254 8.46 -11.63 12.90
CA ALA A 254 9.90 -11.35 12.92
C ALA A 254 10.55 -11.73 14.26
N CYS A 255 9.82 -11.54 15.38
CA CYS A 255 10.31 -11.83 16.72
C CYS A 255 10.32 -13.33 17.05
N TYR A 256 9.35 -14.08 16.59
CA TYR A 256 9.10 -15.45 17.05
C TYR A 256 9.32 -16.53 15.99
N LEU A 257 9.21 -16.21 14.69
CA LEU A 257 9.28 -17.20 13.63
C LEU A 257 10.66 -17.24 12.95
N LYS A 258 11.27 -18.41 12.94
CA LYS A 258 12.60 -18.62 12.32
C LYS A 258 12.61 -18.47 10.80
N GLN A 259 11.44 -18.55 10.17
CA GLN A 259 11.27 -18.44 8.73
C GLN A 259 11.44 -17.00 8.21
N VAL A 260 11.29 -16.00 9.09
CA VAL A 260 11.30 -14.57 8.69
C VAL A 260 12.73 -14.05 8.63
N ALA A 261 13.17 -13.66 7.43
CA ALA A 261 14.51 -13.16 7.14
C ALA A 261 14.58 -11.63 6.95
N ALA A 262 13.46 -10.98 6.61
CA ALA A 262 13.38 -9.52 6.47
C ALA A 262 11.91 -9.08 6.66
N THR A 263 11.70 -7.91 7.25
CA THR A 263 10.34 -7.44 7.58
C THR A 263 10.15 -5.97 7.23
N VAL A 264 9.05 -5.67 6.54
CA VAL A 264 8.58 -4.30 6.30
C VAL A 264 7.27 -4.08 7.07
N CYS A 265 7.30 -3.12 7.99
CA CYS A 265 6.16 -2.71 8.80
C CYS A 265 5.68 -1.32 8.37
N ILE A 266 4.48 -1.24 7.76
CA ILE A 266 3.88 0.02 7.33
C ILE A 266 2.84 0.44 8.35
N ASN A 267 3.04 1.58 9.00
CA ASN A 267 2.12 2.16 9.98
C ASN A 267 1.57 1.14 10.98
N GLY A 268 2.46 0.38 11.62
CA GLY A 268 2.16 -0.64 12.62
C GLY A 268 2.46 -0.20 14.04
N ALA A 269 2.20 -1.10 14.97
CA ALA A 269 2.53 -0.94 16.39
C ALA A 269 3.65 -1.92 16.80
N ASN A 270 4.43 -1.51 17.81
CA ASN A 270 5.49 -2.33 18.41
C ASN A 270 5.02 -3.16 19.62
N ALA A 271 3.72 -3.21 19.85
CA ALA A 271 3.09 -3.95 20.94
C ALA A 271 1.77 -4.54 20.47
N ILE A 272 1.28 -5.53 21.17
CA ILE A 272 -0.01 -6.17 20.90
C ILE A 272 -1.15 -5.28 21.38
N HIS A 273 -2.09 -4.98 20.46
CA HIS A 273 -3.29 -4.18 20.70
C HIS A 273 -4.56 -4.95 20.33
N GLU A 274 -5.68 -4.58 20.89
CA GLU A 274 -7.03 -5.05 20.58
C GLU A 274 -7.29 -6.52 20.87
N PHE A 275 -6.52 -7.44 20.31
CA PHE A 275 -6.72 -8.88 20.41
C PHE A 275 -5.48 -9.56 20.96
N PRO A 276 -5.59 -10.59 21.83
CA PRO A 276 -4.43 -11.32 22.32
C PRO A 276 -3.70 -12.03 21.17
N LEU A 277 -2.39 -12.18 21.32
CA LEU A 277 -1.57 -13.02 20.46
C LEU A 277 -1.25 -14.33 21.18
N ARG A 278 -1.45 -15.43 20.49
CA ARG A 278 -1.08 -16.77 20.95
C ARG A 278 -0.02 -17.38 20.04
N TYR A 279 0.95 -18.02 20.65
CA TYR A 279 1.95 -18.82 19.94
C TYR A 279 2.43 -19.95 20.88
N ARG A 280 1.98 -21.18 20.63
CA ARG A 280 2.21 -22.33 21.51
C ARG A 280 1.73 -22.01 22.94
N ASP A 281 2.60 -22.10 23.93
CA ASP A 281 2.29 -21.80 25.33
C ASP A 281 2.34 -20.29 25.65
N LEU A 282 2.83 -19.47 24.71
CA LEU A 282 2.91 -18.01 24.89
C LEU A 282 1.55 -17.37 24.62
N VAL A 283 1.10 -16.54 25.56
CA VAL A 283 -0.04 -15.64 25.38
C VAL A 283 0.40 -14.24 25.71
N ILE A 284 0.26 -13.33 24.75
CA ILE A 284 0.50 -11.89 24.95
C ILE A 284 -0.86 -11.19 24.98
N THR A 285 -1.20 -10.63 26.12
CA THR A 285 -2.43 -9.86 26.29
C THR A 285 -2.26 -8.47 25.70
N PRO A 286 -3.32 -7.89 25.09
CA PRO A 286 -3.22 -6.60 24.44
C PRO A 286 -3.14 -5.44 25.44
N ILE A 287 -2.53 -4.33 24.99
CA ILE A 287 -2.60 -3.05 25.68
C ILE A 287 -4.05 -2.58 25.77
N PRO A 288 -4.51 -2.05 26.91
CA PRO A 288 -5.87 -1.54 27.06
C PRO A 288 -6.22 -0.43 26.04
N SER A 289 -7.46 -0.42 25.64
CA SER A 289 -8.05 0.64 24.81
C SER A 289 -8.92 1.57 25.66
N PHE A 290 -8.96 2.84 25.29
CA PHE A 290 -9.64 3.90 26.03
C PHE A 290 -10.67 4.60 25.13
N PRO A 291 -11.93 4.10 25.06
CA PRO A 291 -12.97 4.63 24.18
C PRO A 291 -13.22 6.13 24.36
N GLU A 292 -13.05 6.63 25.57
CA GLU A 292 -13.21 8.07 25.91
C GLU A 292 -12.17 8.98 25.23
N ARG A 293 -11.09 8.41 24.68
CA ARG A 293 -10.07 9.15 23.91
C ARG A 293 -10.34 9.20 22.41
N MET A 294 -11.41 8.54 21.95
CA MET A 294 -11.83 8.68 20.55
C MET A 294 -12.32 10.09 20.29
N GLN A 295 -11.98 10.62 19.14
CA GLN A 295 -12.41 11.94 18.70
C GLN A 295 -13.22 11.78 17.40
N VAL A 296 -14.29 12.56 17.30
CA VAL A 296 -15.14 12.60 16.09
C VAL A 296 -15.04 13.99 15.49
N ASN A 297 -14.67 14.08 14.21
CA ASN A 297 -14.61 15.36 13.51
C ASN A 297 -16.00 15.82 13.03
N ALA A 298 -16.09 17.04 12.49
CA ALA A 298 -17.34 17.62 12.01
C ALA A 298 -18.01 16.80 10.88
N ALA A 299 -17.26 15.97 10.15
CA ALA A 299 -17.79 15.10 9.10
C ALA A 299 -18.26 13.73 9.63
N GLY A 300 -18.20 13.50 10.97
CA GLY A 300 -18.57 12.25 11.59
C GLY A 300 -17.49 11.17 11.50
N ALA A 301 -16.27 11.50 11.03
CA ALA A 301 -15.16 10.57 10.98
C ALA A 301 -14.43 10.46 12.32
N VAL A 302 -14.07 9.23 12.69
CA VAL A 302 -13.50 8.88 13.99
C VAL A 302 -11.99 8.80 13.91
N ARG A 303 -11.32 9.52 14.79
CA ARG A 303 -9.88 9.45 15.03
C ARG A 303 -9.61 8.52 16.21
N ILE A 304 -8.75 7.55 16.03
CA ILE A 304 -8.37 6.58 17.07
C ILE A 304 -6.88 6.61 17.45
N ARG A 305 -6.12 7.58 16.98
CA ARG A 305 -4.67 7.68 17.21
C ARG A 305 -4.30 7.59 18.70
N HIS A 306 -5.12 8.15 19.58
CA HIS A 306 -4.89 8.16 21.04
C HIS A 306 -5.76 7.15 21.82
N PHE A 307 -6.52 6.33 21.11
CA PHE A 307 -7.42 5.33 21.68
C PHE A 307 -6.69 4.26 22.50
N LYS A 308 -5.47 3.92 22.09
CA LYS A 308 -4.66 2.86 22.69
C LYS A 308 -3.74 3.39 23.79
N GLY A 309 -3.44 2.53 24.78
CA GLY A 309 -2.44 2.85 25.81
C GLY A 309 -1.03 2.97 25.23
N ASP A 310 -0.16 3.63 25.98
CA ASP A 310 1.25 3.81 25.59
C ASP A 310 2.05 2.53 25.88
N PRO A 311 2.76 1.96 24.91
CA PRO A 311 3.67 0.83 25.16
C PRO A 311 4.81 1.12 26.15
N ARG A 312 5.15 2.39 26.39
CA ARG A 312 6.19 2.79 27.35
C ARG A 312 5.73 2.72 28.82
N ASP A 313 4.42 2.68 29.06
CA ASP A 313 3.89 2.51 30.41
C ASP A 313 4.33 1.14 30.94
N GLU A 314 4.89 1.10 32.14
CA GLU A 314 5.36 -0.14 32.79
C GLU A 314 4.28 -1.21 32.85
N ARG A 315 3.02 -0.80 33.02
CA ARG A 315 1.86 -1.71 33.03
C ARG A 315 1.61 -2.40 31.71
N ASN A 316 2.12 -1.86 30.60
CA ASN A 316 1.92 -2.34 29.23
C ASN A 316 3.15 -3.10 28.68
N GLN A 317 4.24 -3.21 29.45
CA GLN A 317 5.48 -3.86 28.98
C GLN A 317 5.29 -5.33 28.59
N HIS A 318 4.33 -6.02 29.18
CA HIS A 318 4.00 -7.40 28.84
C HIS A 318 3.44 -7.57 27.40
N SER A 319 2.95 -6.49 26.81
CA SER A 319 2.41 -6.47 25.45
C SER A 319 3.43 -6.04 24.39
N VAL A 320 4.59 -5.51 24.79
CA VAL A 320 5.63 -5.03 23.89
C VAL A 320 6.33 -6.21 23.21
N LEU A 321 6.45 -6.14 21.89
CA LEU A 321 7.11 -7.17 21.11
C LEU A 321 8.62 -7.11 21.29
N PRO A 322 9.29 -8.28 21.47
CA PRO A 322 10.75 -8.35 21.68
C PRO A 322 11.50 -8.25 20.33
N VAL A 323 11.48 -7.05 19.73
CA VAL A 323 12.04 -6.80 18.40
C VAL A 323 13.55 -7.13 18.31
N GLU A 324 14.24 -7.11 19.42
CA GLU A 324 15.65 -7.55 19.52
C GLU A 324 15.85 -9.05 19.23
N LYS A 325 14.77 -9.85 19.28
CA LYS A 325 14.82 -11.27 18.91
C LYS A 325 14.68 -11.49 17.40
N ALA A 326 14.29 -10.46 16.64
CA ALA A 326 14.21 -10.58 15.19
C ALA A 326 15.54 -11.01 14.60
N ARG A 327 15.50 -12.00 13.68
CA ARG A 327 16.69 -12.55 13.05
C ARG A 327 17.19 -11.71 11.87
N GLY A 328 16.26 -11.09 11.17
CA GLY A 328 16.55 -10.25 10.01
C GLY A 328 16.29 -8.77 10.26
N PRO A 329 16.64 -7.93 9.29
CA PRO A 329 16.41 -6.49 9.37
C PRO A 329 14.93 -6.14 9.30
N ILE A 330 14.59 -5.01 9.93
CA ILE A 330 13.23 -4.46 9.96
C ILE A 330 13.26 -3.06 9.34
N LEU A 331 12.41 -2.83 8.35
CA LEU A 331 12.13 -1.53 7.77
C LEU A 331 10.77 -1.03 8.25
N PHE A 332 10.76 0.04 9.00
CA PHE A 332 9.55 0.76 9.38
C PHE A 332 9.26 1.85 8.36
N VAL A 333 8.04 1.88 7.85
CA VAL A 333 7.53 2.92 6.94
C VAL A 333 6.39 3.62 7.65
N VAL A 334 6.57 4.89 7.97
CA VAL A 334 5.63 5.61 8.84
C VAL A 334 5.17 6.93 8.24
N GLY A 335 3.86 7.16 8.30
CA GLY A 335 3.22 8.43 7.97
C GLY A 335 3.08 9.29 9.23
N GLU A 336 3.60 10.53 9.20
CA GLU A 336 3.55 11.42 10.37
C GLU A 336 2.13 11.99 10.61
N ALA A 337 1.31 12.03 9.55
CA ALA A 337 -0.10 12.41 9.62
C ALA A 337 -1.05 11.20 9.79
N ASP A 338 -0.56 10.09 10.32
CA ASP A 338 -1.37 8.92 10.68
C ASP A 338 -2.34 9.28 11.81
N GLU A 339 -3.64 9.16 11.55
CA GLU A 339 -4.71 9.48 12.50
C GLU A 339 -5.31 8.22 13.16
N CYS A 340 -4.80 7.05 12.76
CA CYS A 340 -5.19 5.77 13.32
C CYS A 340 -4.23 5.29 14.41
N PHE A 341 -2.91 5.44 14.19
CA PHE A 341 -1.87 5.02 15.12
C PHE A 341 -0.81 6.11 15.33
N ASN A 342 -0.11 6.06 16.48
CA ASN A 342 1.14 6.79 16.71
C ASN A 342 2.32 6.03 16.05
N SER A 343 2.20 5.75 14.76
CA SER A 343 3.10 4.84 14.03
C SER A 343 4.57 5.26 14.12
N LYS A 344 4.86 6.56 14.07
CA LYS A 344 6.23 7.09 14.21
C LYS A 344 6.80 6.79 15.59
N GLU A 345 6.06 7.09 16.65
CA GLU A 345 6.49 6.83 18.04
C GLU A 345 6.71 5.33 18.28
N TYR A 346 5.83 4.48 17.76
CA TYR A 346 5.98 3.04 17.89
C TYR A 346 7.23 2.51 17.16
N ALA A 347 7.53 3.02 15.98
CA ALA A 347 8.74 2.68 15.25
C ALA A 347 10.01 3.19 15.97
N GLU A 348 10.00 4.40 16.50
CA GLU A 348 11.10 4.97 17.29
C GLU A 348 11.36 4.12 18.54
N GLN A 349 10.33 3.70 19.26
CA GLN A 349 10.44 2.83 20.44
C GLN A 349 11.06 1.46 20.05
N ALA A 350 10.64 0.86 18.95
CA ALA A 350 11.20 -0.39 18.45
C ALA A 350 12.69 -0.24 18.07
N LEU A 351 13.06 0.86 17.41
CA LEU A 351 14.44 1.17 17.08
C LEU A 351 15.31 1.40 18.31
N ASP A 352 14.78 2.08 19.33
CA ASP A 352 15.45 2.28 20.61
C ASP A 352 15.68 0.95 21.34
N GLN A 353 14.69 0.05 21.30
CA GLN A 353 14.81 -1.29 21.85
C GLN A 353 15.90 -2.09 21.15
N LEU A 354 15.95 -2.09 19.81
CA LEU A 354 17.02 -2.71 19.03
C LEU A 354 18.40 -2.17 19.43
N ARG A 355 18.54 -0.83 19.48
CA ARG A 355 19.82 -0.16 19.85
C ARG A 355 20.27 -0.53 21.27
N ARG A 356 19.37 -0.55 22.24
CA ARG A 356 19.68 -0.96 23.63
C ARG A 356 20.19 -2.38 23.74
N HIS A 357 19.83 -3.26 22.78
CA HIS A 357 20.32 -4.63 22.69
C HIS A 357 21.49 -4.80 21.69
N GLY A 358 22.14 -3.70 21.31
CA GLY A 358 23.30 -3.73 20.42
C GLY A 358 23.01 -4.09 18.97
N LYS A 359 21.76 -3.96 18.51
CA LYS A 359 21.37 -4.28 17.13
C LYS A 359 21.18 -3.01 16.31
N SER A 360 21.74 -3.01 15.10
CA SER A 360 21.60 -1.96 14.08
C SER A 360 20.73 -2.39 12.88
N SER A 361 19.97 -3.47 13.05
CA SER A 361 19.19 -4.09 11.98
C SER A 361 17.82 -3.44 11.73
N GLY A 362 17.52 -2.30 12.38
CA GLY A 362 16.30 -1.53 12.19
C GLY A 362 16.55 -0.24 11.43
N ARG A 363 15.63 0.10 10.51
CA ARG A 363 15.62 1.37 9.77
C ARG A 363 14.20 1.93 9.71
N MET A 364 14.05 3.24 9.74
CA MET A 364 12.77 3.93 9.58
C MET A 364 12.80 4.90 8.40
N LEU A 365 11.73 4.89 7.61
CA LEU A 365 11.38 5.90 6.65
C LEU A 365 10.16 6.66 7.20
N SER A 366 10.33 7.94 7.47
CA SER A 366 9.29 8.80 8.02
C SER A 366 8.87 9.84 6.99
N TYR A 367 7.55 9.97 6.78
CA TYR A 367 7.00 10.79 5.71
C TYR A 367 6.06 11.86 6.26
N PRO A 368 6.50 13.13 6.29
CA PRO A 368 5.61 14.26 6.60
C PRO A 368 4.39 14.28 5.66
N GLY A 369 3.22 14.56 6.21
CA GLY A 369 1.97 14.64 5.44
C GLY A 369 1.39 13.30 4.97
N ALA A 370 2.08 12.16 5.15
CA ALA A 370 1.51 10.85 4.86
C ALA A 370 0.65 10.34 6.01
N GLY A 371 -0.51 9.76 5.69
CA GLY A 371 -1.45 9.16 6.64
C GLY A 371 -1.20 7.66 6.84
N HIS A 372 -2.22 7.00 7.41
CA HIS A 372 -2.17 5.58 7.77
C HIS A 372 -2.04 4.62 6.58
N LEU A 373 -2.63 4.96 5.44
CA LEU A 373 -2.73 4.07 4.28
C LEU A 373 -1.67 4.43 3.22
N ILE A 374 -0.41 4.03 3.44
CA ILE A 374 0.65 4.17 2.43
C ILE A 374 0.56 2.97 1.48
N GLU A 375 -0.07 3.20 0.33
CA GLU A 375 -0.33 2.22 -0.73
C GLU A 375 0.82 2.23 -1.77
N PRO A 376 0.84 1.31 -2.76
CA PRO A 376 1.72 1.44 -3.91
C PRO A 376 1.53 2.78 -4.65
N PRO A 377 2.52 3.25 -5.44
CA PRO A 377 2.50 4.55 -6.11
C PRO A 377 1.24 4.84 -6.91
N TYR A 378 0.85 6.10 -6.92
CA TYR A 378 -0.26 6.65 -7.72
C TYR A 378 -1.66 6.18 -7.29
N ALA A 379 -1.75 5.44 -6.19
CA ALA A 379 -3.05 5.11 -5.60
C ALA A 379 -3.73 6.38 -5.07
N PRO A 380 -5.06 6.53 -5.28
CA PRO A 380 -5.81 7.65 -4.74
C PRO A 380 -5.72 7.75 -3.21
N LEU A 381 -5.53 8.97 -2.71
CA LEU A 381 -5.52 9.21 -1.26
C LEU A 381 -6.87 8.86 -0.65
N CYS A 382 -6.83 8.05 0.40
CA CYS A 382 -7.98 7.74 1.23
C CYS A 382 -7.76 8.28 2.64
N CYS A 383 -8.21 9.52 2.90
CA CYS A 383 -8.11 10.12 4.24
C CYS A 383 -9.14 9.57 5.21
N VAL A 384 -10.31 9.16 4.71
CA VAL A 384 -11.44 8.65 5.50
C VAL A 384 -12.13 7.55 4.72
N SER A 385 -12.49 6.47 5.38
CA SER A 385 -13.37 5.46 4.79
C SER A 385 -14.14 4.69 5.85
N TRP A 386 -15.23 4.03 5.43
CA TRP A 386 -15.96 3.12 6.30
C TRP A 386 -15.06 1.98 6.79
N SER A 387 -15.00 1.82 8.11
CA SER A 387 -14.43 0.64 8.76
C SER A 387 -15.53 -0.41 8.99
N ARG A 388 -15.34 -1.58 8.42
CA ARG A 388 -16.29 -2.68 8.63
C ARG A 388 -16.29 -3.19 10.05
N GLY A 389 -15.13 -3.16 10.72
CA GLY A 389 -15.00 -3.66 12.09
C GLY A 389 -15.63 -2.75 13.13
N LEU A 390 -15.64 -1.42 12.90
CA LEU A 390 -16.21 -0.44 13.84
C LEU A 390 -17.57 0.10 13.40
N PHE A 391 -18.00 -0.20 12.16
CA PHE A 391 -19.24 0.36 11.56
C PHE A 391 -19.30 1.89 11.59
N LEU A 392 -18.14 2.54 11.50
CA LEU A 392 -17.96 3.99 11.57
C LEU A 392 -16.98 4.43 10.48
N PRO A 393 -17.09 5.69 9.96
CA PRO A 393 -16.06 6.24 9.10
C PRO A 393 -14.80 6.52 9.93
N MET A 394 -13.70 5.88 9.53
CA MET A 394 -12.39 6.02 10.17
C MET A 394 -11.58 7.09 9.47
N LEU A 395 -10.96 7.97 10.26
CA LEU A 395 -10.01 8.96 9.80
C LEU A 395 -8.61 8.29 9.72
N TRP A 396 -8.11 8.14 8.50
CA TRP A 396 -6.77 7.59 8.23
C TRP A 396 -5.70 8.68 8.19
N GLY A 397 -6.11 9.93 7.95
CA GLY A 397 -5.21 11.05 7.78
C GLY A 397 -4.55 11.10 6.41
N GLY A 398 -3.56 11.95 6.28
CA GLY A 398 -2.78 12.18 5.06
C GLY A 398 -3.20 13.42 4.28
N GLU A 399 -2.21 14.03 3.66
CA GLU A 399 -2.32 15.16 2.73
C GLU A 399 -1.94 14.70 1.33
N PRO A 400 -2.57 15.20 0.25
CA PRO A 400 -2.40 14.67 -1.09
C PRO A 400 -0.94 14.54 -1.56
N GLU A 401 -0.17 15.62 -1.46
CA GLU A 401 1.22 15.64 -1.95
C GLU A 401 2.16 14.82 -1.05
N GLY A 402 2.02 14.96 0.28
CA GLY A 402 2.80 14.18 1.24
C GLY A 402 2.56 12.68 1.11
N GLN A 403 1.29 12.30 0.90
CA GLN A 403 0.91 10.91 0.67
C GLN A 403 1.50 10.36 -0.64
N ALA A 404 1.38 11.12 -1.75
CA ALA A 404 1.92 10.71 -3.03
C ALA A 404 3.45 10.53 -2.99
N ALA A 405 4.16 11.47 -2.38
CA ALA A 405 5.61 11.38 -2.19
C ALA A 405 6.00 10.16 -1.36
N ALA A 406 5.25 9.87 -0.30
CA ALA A 406 5.46 8.69 0.54
C ALA A 406 5.27 7.39 -0.25
N GLN A 407 4.20 7.29 -1.05
CA GLN A 407 3.93 6.13 -1.89
C GLN A 407 5.06 5.87 -2.89
N GLU A 408 5.49 6.89 -3.64
CA GLU A 408 6.52 6.76 -4.65
C GLU A 408 7.88 6.36 -4.04
N HIS A 409 8.32 7.08 -3.02
CA HIS A 409 9.63 6.82 -2.42
C HIS A 409 9.65 5.51 -1.63
N SER A 410 8.64 5.25 -0.77
CA SER A 410 8.63 4.03 0.06
C SER A 410 8.57 2.76 -0.79
N TRP A 411 7.83 2.78 -1.90
CA TRP A 411 7.73 1.63 -2.80
C TRP A 411 9.11 1.22 -3.36
N GLN A 412 9.88 2.19 -3.82
CA GLN A 412 11.24 1.93 -4.32
C GLN A 412 12.17 1.41 -3.21
N GLU A 413 12.09 1.99 -2.02
CA GLU A 413 12.90 1.56 -0.87
C GLU A 413 12.48 0.18 -0.35
N ILE A 414 11.19 -0.18 -0.40
CA ILE A 414 10.70 -1.53 -0.07
C ILE A 414 11.24 -2.57 -1.04
N LEU A 415 11.15 -2.30 -2.36
CA LEU A 415 11.70 -3.20 -3.38
C LEU A 415 13.20 -3.39 -3.23
N LYS A 416 13.93 -2.30 -2.99
CA LYS A 416 15.38 -2.33 -2.74
C LYS A 416 15.72 -3.11 -1.47
N PHE A 417 14.98 -2.89 -0.38
CA PHE A 417 15.16 -3.57 0.90
C PHE A 417 15.03 -5.10 0.75
N PHE A 418 13.96 -5.58 0.11
CA PHE A 418 13.79 -7.02 -0.07
C PHE A 418 14.83 -7.62 -1.02
N ARG A 419 15.20 -6.92 -2.09
CA ARG A 419 16.29 -7.38 -2.98
C ARG A 419 17.62 -7.48 -2.24
N GLN A 420 17.94 -6.52 -1.40
CA GLN A 420 19.18 -6.50 -0.62
C GLN A 420 19.26 -7.64 0.41
N HIS A 421 18.13 -8.00 1.03
CA HIS A 421 18.13 -8.90 2.19
C HIS A 421 17.60 -10.31 1.89
N LEU A 422 16.96 -10.55 0.75
CA LEU A 422 16.42 -11.85 0.38
C LEU A 422 17.10 -12.47 -0.84
N VAL A 423 17.65 -11.65 -1.76
CA VAL A 423 18.37 -12.20 -2.92
C VAL A 423 19.74 -12.66 -2.45
N LEU A 424 19.99 -13.96 -2.49
CA LEU A 424 21.34 -14.49 -2.26
C LEU A 424 22.26 -13.96 -3.35
N SER A 425 23.28 -13.18 -2.98
CA SER A 425 24.39 -12.91 -3.88
C SER A 425 24.96 -14.27 -4.30
N ARG A 426 24.90 -14.60 -5.60
CA ARG A 426 25.68 -15.73 -6.11
C ARG A 426 27.14 -15.39 -5.79
N SER A 427 27.71 -16.07 -4.79
CA SER A 427 29.14 -16.07 -4.63
C SER A 427 29.72 -16.46 -5.98
N THR A 428 30.53 -15.59 -6.55
CA THR A 428 31.40 -15.88 -7.68
C THR A 428 32.13 -17.21 -7.37
N LEU A 429 31.67 -18.26 -8.05
CA LEU A 429 32.47 -19.47 -8.24
C LEU A 429 33.48 -19.22 -9.33
#